data_760f7aa7444edbe6255ec9b7d0ee27da
#
_entry.id   760f7aa7444edbe6255ec9b7d0ee27da
#
_cell.length_a   1.000
_cell.length_b   1.000
_cell.length_c   1.000
_cell.angle_alpha   90.00
_cell.angle_beta   90.00
_cell.angle_gamma   90.00
#
_symmetry.space_group_name_H-M   'P 1'
#
loop_
_entity.id
_entity.type
_entity.pdbx_description
1 polymer ?
#
loop_
_entity_poly.entity_id
_entity_poly.type
_entity_poly.pdbx_seq_one_letter_code
_entity_poly.pdbx_strand_id
1 'polypeptide(L)'
;MLCGNTYEERDNGNADADNGHFQETGLERLVLSDRGVEAQSTPSGVKGFANISDENLEANANFTYVDNPFKDIQLNFVLDKINFNNLNFSQSEKNEELSLKATASLTGMDFKHLYGDVKLHDINLATKEAAFPIQDITFKALKQENGINLYTIDSEMLAATIEGSASLADITTNFTNQLSRHLPIIIHK
;
A
#
# COMPACT_ATOMS: atom_id res chain seq x y z
N MET A 1 -27.07 8.99 14.64
CA MET A 1 -26.45 8.48 15.86
C MET A 1 -24.95 8.60 15.67
N LEU A 2 -24.35 9.62 16.28
CA LEU A 2 -22.95 9.97 16.07
C LEU A 2 -22.11 9.12 17.05
N CYS A 3 -21.26 8.22 16.54
CA CYS A 3 -20.24 7.57 17.35
C CYS A 3 -19.09 8.56 17.57
N GLY A 4 -18.96 8.99 18.82
CA GLY A 4 -17.84 9.83 19.23
C GLY A 4 -16.58 8.99 19.39
N ASN A 5 -15.50 9.44 18.76
CA ASN A 5 -14.14 8.95 19.03
C ASN A 5 -13.73 9.45 20.42
N THR A 6 -13.67 8.56 21.38
CA THR A 6 -13.04 8.82 22.67
C THR A 6 -11.57 8.42 22.57
N TYR A 7 -10.70 9.41 22.63
CA TYR A 7 -9.27 9.22 22.87
C TYR A 7 -9.10 8.91 24.37
N GLU A 8 -8.74 7.69 24.74
CA GLU A 8 -8.25 7.39 26.09
C GLU A 8 -6.73 7.51 26.12
N GLU A 9 -6.27 8.59 26.73
CA GLU A 9 -4.92 8.78 27.20
C GLU A 9 -4.74 7.90 28.45
N ARG A 10 -4.03 6.77 28.34
CA ARG A 10 -3.61 6.00 29.51
C ARG A 10 -2.32 6.56 30.06
N ASP A 11 -2.49 7.41 31.04
CA ASP A 11 -1.45 7.81 31.96
C ASP A 11 -1.11 6.62 32.88
N ASN A 12 0.01 5.95 32.63
CA ASN A 12 0.60 5.02 33.58
C ASN A 12 1.65 5.78 34.39
N GLY A 13 1.16 6.50 35.38
CA GLY A 13 2.01 7.06 36.41
C GLY A 13 2.78 5.97 37.15
N ASN A 14 4.09 5.94 36.97
CA ASN A 14 5.01 5.46 37.97
C ASN A 14 6.12 6.49 38.11
N ALA A 15 6.05 7.22 39.21
CA ALA A 15 7.02 8.20 39.59
C ALA A 15 8.28 7.48 40.14
N ASP A 16 9.39 7.62 39.43
CA ASP A 16 10.69 7.58 40.05
C ASP A 16 11.53 8.72 39.48
N ALA A 17 11.89 9.60 40.40
CA ALA A 17 12.69 10.76 40.14
C ALA A 17 14.12 10.34 39.80
N ASP A 18 14.54 10.56 38.57
CA ASP A 18 15.94 10.77 38.25
C ASP A 18 16.08 11.87 37.21
N ASN A 19 16.89 12.88 37.56
CA ASN A 19 17.17 14.08 36.78
C ASN A 19 17.98 13.71 35.51
N GLY A 20 17.32 13.21 34.51
CA GLY A 20 17.85 13.02 33.17
C GLY A 20 17.24 14.04 32.22
N HIS A 21 18.06 14.89 31.68
CA HIS A 21 17.76 15.86 30.64
C HIS A 21 17.21 15.14 29.42
N PHE A 22 15.89 14.99 29.30
CA PHE A 22 15.23 14.48 28.11
C PHE A 22 15.28 15.54 27.01
N GLN A 23 16.15 15.34 26.03
CA GLN A 23 15.97 15.96 24.73
C GLN A 23 14.64 15.44 24.18
N GLU A 24 13.69 16.34 23.95
CA GLU A 24 12.49 16.08 23.17
C GLU A 24 12.91 15.68 21.73
N THR A 25 13.13 14.40 21.52
CA THR A 25 13.08 13.84 20.18
C THR A 25 11.60 13.77 19.84
N GLY A 26 11.14 14.61 18.91
CA GLY A 26 9.75 14.66 18.45
C GLY A 26 9.34 13.38 17.73
N LEU A 27 9.14 12.30 18.51
CA LEU A 27 8.62 11.03 18.08
C LEU A 27 7.14 11.02 18.45
N GLU A 28 6.30 11.27 17.46
CA GLU A 28 4.86 10.99 17.62
C GLU A 28 4.62 9.51 17.33
N ARG A 29 4.05 8.80 18.31
CA ARG A 29 3.63 7.41 18.17
C ARG A 29 2.11 7.37 18.09
N LEU A 30 1.59 6.96 16.96
CA LEU A 30 0.17 6.65 16.79
C LEU A 30 -0.04 5.15 17.03
N VAL A 31 -0.88 4.81 18.01
CA VAL A 31 -1.30 3.42 18.25
C VAL A 31 -2.82 3.37 18.14
N LEU A 32 -3.34 2.60 17.19
CA LEU A 32 -4.75 2.29 17.06
C LEU A 32 -4.99 0.89 17.63
N SER A 33 -5.59 0.82 18.81
CA SER A 33 -5.59 -0.37 19.67
C SER A 33 -6.47 -1.53 19.21
N ASP A 34 -7.48 -1.31 18.36
CA ASP A 34 -8.42 -2.36 17.97
C ASP A 34 -8.08 -3.10 16.67
N ARG A 35 -7.06 -2.63 15.92
CA ARG A 35 -6.68 -3.20 14.61
C ARG A 35 -5.17 -3.25 14.40
N GLY A 36 -4.39 -3.20 15.46
CA GLY A 36 -2.94 -3.42 15.42
C GLY A 36 -2.17 -2.51 14.45
N VAL A 37 -2.48 -1.22 14.40
CA VAL A 37 -1.70 -0.25 13.62
C VAL A 37 -0.76 0.49 14.55
N GLU A 38 0.53 0.41 14.28
CA GLU A 38 1.56 1.22 14.93
C GLU A 38 2.35 2.02 13.89
N ALA A 39 2.52 3.31 14.11
CA ALA A 39 3.36 4.15 13.29
C ALA A 39 4.21 5.08 14.16
N GLN A 40 5.47 5.26 13.78
CA GLN A 40 6.40 6.21 14.37
C GLN A 40 6.73 7.27 13.35
N SER A 41 6.44 8.52 13.69
CA SER A 41 6.84 9.68 12.90
C SER A 41 8.20 10.19 13.38
N THR A 42 9.05 10.58 12.44
CA THR A 42 10.31 11.30 12.69
C THR A 42 10.30 12.57 11.86
N PRO A 43 11.18 13.55 12.12
CA PRO A 43 11.26 14.76 11.28
C PRO A 43 11.53 14.49 9.81
N SER A 44 12.07 13.33 9.46
CA SER A 44 12.44 12.93 8.10
C SER A 44 11.54 11.86 7.50
N GLY A 45 10.51 11.38 8.22
CA GLY A 45 9.68 10.33 7.66
C GLY A 45 8.80 9.59 8.66
N VAL A 46 8.21 8.52 8.20
CA VAL A 46 7.32 7.64 8.98
C VAL A 46 7.69 6.19 8.73
N LYS A 47 7.71 5.39 9.75
CA LYS A 47 7.78 3.92 9.64
C LYS A 47 6.70 3.31 10.51
N GLY A 48 6.18 2.17 10.09
CA GLY A 48 5.15 1.51 10.88
C GLY A 48 4.80 0.14 10.37
N PHE A 49 3.90 -0.48 11.10
CA PHE A 49 3.25 -1.70 10.67
C PHE A 49 1.74 -1.59 10.89
N ALA A 50 1.00 -2.35 10.11
CA ALA A 50 -0.43 -2.56 10.29
C ALA A 50 -0.69 -4.06 10.29
N ASN A 51 -1.55 -4.49 11.21
CA ASN A 51 -2.05 -5.86 11.27
C ASN A 51 -3.57 -5.80 11.35
N ILE A 52 -4.24 -6.52 10.48
CA ILE A 52 -5.69 -6.70 10.49
C ILE A 52 -5.93 -8.19 10.60
N SER A 53 -6.69 -8.59 11.63
CA SER A 53 -7.09 -9.98 11.82
C SER A 53 -8.60 -10.01 12.08
N ASP A 54 -9.33 -10.34 11.04
CA ASP A 54 -10.78 -10.49 11.01
C ASP A 54 -11.14 -11.77 10.25
N GLU A 55 -12.30 -12.33 10.49
CA GLU A 55 -12.72 -13.56 9.81
C GLU A 55 -12.79 -13.43 8.28
N ASN A 56 -12.97 -12.21 7.77
CA ASN A 56 -13.13 -11.91 6.35
C ASN A 56 -11.95 -11.17 5.74
N LEU A 57 -11.02 -10.66 6.57
CA LEU A 57 -9.85 -9.91 6.13
C LEU A 57 -8.68 -10.17 7.08
N GLU A 58 -7.63 -10.78 6.56
CA GLU A 58 -6.38 -10.99 7.27
C GLU A 58 -5.22 -10.41 6.45
N ALA A 59 -4.57 -9.39 7.00
CA ALA A 59 -3.52 -8.67 6.29
C ALA A 59 -2.47 -8.09 7.24
N ASN A 60 -1.22 -8.06 6.77
CA ASN A 60 -0.09 -7.46 7.45
C ASN A 60 0.65 -6.51 6.51
N ALA A 61 1.07 -5.37 7.01
CA ALA A 61 1.87 -4.41 6.27
C ALA A 61 3.01 -3.86 7.13
N ASN A 62 4.20 -3.81 6.57
CA ASN A 62 5.32 -3.04 7.11
C ASN A 62 5.70 -1.99 6.09
N PHE A 63 5.85 -0.75 6.53
CA PHE A 63 6.19 0.34 5.63
C PHE A 63 7.22 1.29 6.24
N THR A 64 8.01 1.87 5.37
CA THR A 64 8.91 2.98 5.70
C THR A 64 8.76 4.04 4.62
N TYR A 65 8.60 5.27 5.06
CA TYR A 65 8.64 6.45 4.20
C TYR A 65 9.67 7.43 4.76
N VAL A 66 10.60 7.85 3.93
CA VAL A 66 11.59 8.88 4.26
C VAL A 66 11.44 10.03 3.27
N ASP A 67 11.55 11.26 3.74
CA ASP A 67 11.43 12.48 2.94
C ASP A 67 12.59 13.43 3.27
N ASN A 68 13.82 13.03 2.96
CA ASN A 68 14.99 13.90 3.16
C ASN A 68 16.27 13.32 2.51
N PRO A 69 16.86 13.94 1.52
CA PRO A 69 16.34 14.97 0.60
C PRO A 69 15.42 14.37 -0.49
N PHE A 70 15.42 13.06 -0.64
CA PHE A 70 14.60 12.30 -1.58
C PHE A 70 13.54 11.53 -0.83
N LYS A 71 12.44 11.27 -1.52
CA LYS A 71 11.42 10.34 -1.03
C LYS A 71 11.93 8.92 -1.23
N ASP A 72 11.87 8.13 -0.17
CA ASP A 72 12.12 6.68 -0.21
C ASP A 72 10.92 5.98 0.42
N ILE A 73 10.35 5.03 -0.31
CA ILE A 73 9.17 4.27 0.09
C ILE A 73 9.53 2.80 0.02
N GLN A 74 9.46 2.14 1.16
CA GLN A 74 9.58 0.69 1.27
C GLN A 74 8.27 0.14 1.81
N LEU A 75 7.71 -0.86 1.15
CA LEU A 75 6.50 -1.55 1.56
C LEU A 75 6.69 -3.05 1.46
N ASN A 76 6.28 -3.74 2.51
CA ASN A 76 6.07 -5.18 2.49
C ASN A 76 4.65 -5.44 3.00
N PHE A 77 3.82 -6.00 2.15
CA PHE A 77 2.40 -6.25 2.40
C PHE A 77 2.09 -7.72 2.16
N VAL A 78 1.38 -8.33 3.09
CA VAL A 78 0.87 -9.69 3.01
C VAL A 78 -0.63 -9.63 3.23
N LEU A 79 -1.38 -10.08 2.26
CA LEU A 79 -2.81 -10.32 2.34
C LEU A 79 -3.00 -11.84 2.40
N ASP A 80 -3.23 -12.37 3.58
CA ASP A 80 -3.45 -13.80 3.76
C ASP A 80 -4.84 -14.20 3.29
N LYS A 81 -5.82 -13.30 3.51
CA LYS A 81 -7.19 -13.52 3.07
C LYS A 81 -7.99 -12.22 2.96
N ILE A 82 -8.75 -12.09 1.90
CA ILE A 82 -9.90 -11.18 1.81
C ILE A 82 -11.08 -11.92 1.18
N ASN A 83 -12.23 -11.91 1.85
CA ASN A 83 -13.46 -12.48 1.33
C ASN A 83 -14.34 -11.37 0.77
N PHE A 84 -14.44 -11.30 -0.56
CA PHE A 84 -15.15 -10.21 -1.26
C PHE A 84 -16.66 -10.23 -1.01
N ASN A 85 -17.26 -11.40 -0.86
CA ASN A 85 -18.69 -11.54 -0.65
C ASN A 85 -19.09 -11.07 0.74
N ASN A 86 -18.39 -11.51 1.77
CA ASN A 86 -18.69 -11.16 3.15
C ASN A 86 -18.43 -9.68 3.44
N LEU A 87 -17.52 -9.05 2.71
CA LEU A 87 -17.25 -7.61 2.77
C LEU A 87 -18.16 -6.78 1.85
N ASN A 88 -19.10 -7.40 1.15
CA ASN A 88 -20.02 -6.77 0.19
C ASN A 88 -19.34 -6.10 -1.02
N PHE A 89 -18.13 -6.53 -1.38
CA PHE A 89 -17.46 -6.08 -2.60
C PHE A 89 -17.87 -6.86 -3.83
N SER A 90 -18.42 -8.06 -3.66
CA SER A 90 -18.94 -8.91 -4.72
C SER A 90 -20.33 -9.43 -4.35
N GLN A 91 -21.23 -9.50 -5.34
CA GLN A 91 -22.53 -10.13 -5.23
C GLN A 91 -22.54 -11.53 -5.83
N SER A 92 -21.37 -12.07 -6.15
CA SER A 92 -21.23 -13.41 -6.69
C SER A 92 -21.59 -14.46 -5.64
N GLU A 93 -22.31 -15.49 -6.03
CA GLU A 93 -22.60 -16.65 -5.16
C GLU A 93 -21.37 -17.53 -4.90
N LYS A 94 -20.23 -17.23 -5.52
CA LYS A 94 -19.04 -18.10 -5.56
C LYS A 94 -18.13 -18.01 -4.36
N ASN A 95 -18.38 -17.08 -3.42
CA ASN A 95 -17.55 -16.87 -2.24
C ASN A 95 -16.05 -16.70 -2.60
N GLU A 96 -15.76 -15.60 -3.26
CA GLU A 96 -14.43 -15.29 -3.80
C GLU A 96 -13.49 -14.83 -2.70
N GLU A 97 -12.32 -15.45 -2.63
CA GLU A 97 -11.24 -15.10 -1.70
C GLU A 97 -9.96 -14.80 -2.47
N LEU A 98 -9.25 -13.76 -2.06
CA LEU A 98 -7.95 -13.39 -2.62
C LEU A 98 -6.88 -13.41 -1.53
N SER A 99 -5.74 -14.00 -1.85
CA SER A 99 -4.49 -13.84 -1.11
C SER A 99 -3.38 -13.36 -2.04
N LEU A 100 -2.44 -12.57 -1.52
CA LEU A 100 -1.27 -12.11 -2.26
C LEU A 100 -0.20 -11.56 -1.32
N LYS A 101 1.03 -11.45 -1.83
CA LYS A 101 2.08 -10.67 -1.21
C LYS A 101 2.52 -9.56 -2.15
N ALA A 102 2.85 -8.40 -1.58
CA ALA A 102 3.34 -7.26 -2.34
C ALA A 102 4.59 -6.67 -1.68
N THR A 103 5.57 -6.34 -2.50
CA THR A 103 6.73 -5.57 -2.08
C THR A 103 6.87 -4.36 -2.97
N ALA A 104 7.25 -3.20 -2.39
CA ALA A 104 7.58 -2.03 -3.15
C ALA A 104 8.85 -1.38 -2.61
N SER A 105 9.70 -0.93 -3.53
CA SER A 105 10.91 -0.17 -3.24
C SER A 105 10.97 0.97 -4.25
N LEU A 106 10.61 2.18 -3.81
CA LEU A 106 10.46 3.34 -4.67
C LEU A 106 11.24 4.52 -4.10
N THR A 107 11.94 5.24 -4.97
CA THR A 107 12.66 6.46 -4.60
C THR A 107 12.45 7.55 -5.64
N GLY A 108 12.52 8.82 -5.22
CA GLY A 108 12.35 9.93 -6.14
C GLY A 108 12.35 11.30 -5.48
N MET A 109 12.26 12.34 -6.30
CA MET A 109 12.25 13.72 -5.80
C MET A 109 10.86 14.13 -5.24
N ASP A 110 9.81 13.58 -5.84
CA ASP A 110 8.42 13.82 -5.46
C ASP A 110 7.56 12.60 -5.84
N PHE A 111 6.26 12.61 -5.46
CA PHE A 111 5.35 11.49 -5.75
C PHE A 111 5.01 11.30 -7.24
N LYS A 112 5.27 12.28 -8.09
CA LYS A 112 5.09 12.14 -9.54
C LYS A 112 6.28 11.47 -10.21
N HIS A 113 7.45 11.57 -9.59
CA HIS A 113 8.74 11.10 -10.11
C HIS A 113 9.33 10.05 -9.18
N LEU A 114 8.55 9.01 -8.87
CA LEU A 114 9.01 7.82 -8.17
C LEU A 114 9.50 6.79 -9.17
N TYR A 115 10.63 6.19 -8.86
CA TYR A 115 11.30 5.15 -9.62
C TYR A 115 11.62 3.98 -8.70
N GLY A 116 11.70 2.80 -9.25
CA GLY A 116 11.96 1.58 -8.49
C GLY A 116 11.09 0.42 -8.96
N ASP A 117 10.80 -0.51 -8.08
CA ASP A 117 10.02 -1.70 -8.41
C ASP A 117 8.88 -1.95 -7.40
N VAL A 118 7.82 -2.53 -7.94
CA VAL A 118 6.71 -3.11 -7.19
C VAL A 118 6.51 -4.53 -7.69
N LYS A 119 6.45 -5.49 -6.77
CA LYS A 119 6.22 -6.90 -7.08
C LYS A 119 4.99 -7.39 -6.35
N LEU A 120 4.11 -8.07 -7.08
CA LEU A 120 3.03 -8.87 -6.52
C LEU A 120 3.37 -10.33 -6.76
N HIS A 121 3.34 -11.13 -5.73
CA HIS A 121 3.66 -12.55 -5.82
C HIS A 121 2.76 -13.39 -4.90
N ASP A 122 2.80 -14.70 -5.05
CA ASP A 122 1.94 -15.64 -4.31
C ASP A 122 0.44 -15.28 -4.45
N ILE A 123 0.03 -14.78 -5.62
CA ILE A 123 -1.34 -14.34 -5.86
C ILE A 123 -2.20 -15.58 -6.08
N ASN A 124 -3.26 -15.72 -5.28
CA ASN A 124 -4.20 -16.81 -5.43
C ASN A 124 -5.64 -16.30 -5.28
N LEU A 125 -6.41 -16.46 -6.34
CA LEU A 125 -7.85 -16.21 -6.33
C LEU A 125 -8.58 -17.54 -6.15
N ALA A 126 -9.23 -17.72 -5.04
CA ALA A 126 -9.97 -18.93 -4.73
C ALA A 126 -11.48 -18.70 -4.78
N THR A 127 -12.19 -19.69 -5.25
CA THR A 127 -13.64 -19.81 -5.16
C THR A 127 -13.98 -21.11 -4.43
N LYS A 128 -15.26 -21.35 -4.12
CA LYS A 128 -15.69 -22.65 -3.56
C LYS A 128 -15.36 -23.85 -4.46
N GLU A 129 -15.21 -23.63 -5.76
CA GLU A 129 -15.07 -24.69 -6.75
C GLU A 129 -13.61 -24.91 -7.20
N ALA A 130 -12.80 -23.84 -7.20
CA ALA A 130 -11.43 -23.86 -7.72
C ALA A 130 -10.56 -22.78 -7.12
N ALA A 131 -9.24 -23.02 -7.17
CA ALA A 131 -8.23 -22.01 -6.87
C ALA A 131 -7.46 -21.68 -8.16
N PHE A 132 -7.21 -20.41 -8.38
CA PHE A 132 -6.53 -19.89 -9.56
C PHE A 132 -5.26 -19.17 -9.10
N PRO A 133 -4.10 -19.84 -9.06
CA PRO A 133 -2.83 -19.19 -8.81
C PRO A 133 -2.49 -18.29 -9.99
N ILE A 134 -2.12 -17.06 -9.69
CA ILE A 134 -1.65 -16.09 -10.67
C ILE A 134 -0.15 -15.91 -10.42
N GLN A 135 0.63 -16.01 -11.50
CA GLN A 135 2.07 -15.81 -11.41
C GLN A 135 2.43 -14.37 -11.03
N ASP A 136 3.69 -14.20 -10.66
CA ASP A 136 4.23 -12.92 -10.25
C ASP A 136 3.97 -11.82 -11.27
N ILE A 137 3.63 -10.64 -10.76
CA ILE A 137 3.51 -9.42 -11.54
C ILE A 137 4.58 -8.46 -11.05
N THR A 138 5.46 -8.04 -11.93
CA THR A 138 6.49 -7.05 -11.62
C THR A 138 6.23 -5.76 -12.40
N PHE A 139 6.17 -4.66 -11.68
CA PHE A 139 6.17 -3.32 -12.26
C PHE A 139 7.51 -2.65 -11.93
N LYS A 140 8.14 -2.02 -12.93
CA LYS A 140 9.37 -1.24 -12.76
C LYS A 140 9.21 0.14 -13.39
N ALA A 141 9.70 1.14 -12.69
CA ALA A 141 9.83 2.49 -13.17
C ALA A 141 11.29 2.92 -13.10
N LEU A 142 11.88 3.29 -14.23
CA LEU A 142 13.27 3.71 -14.33
C LEU A 142 13.35 5.06 -15.01
N LYS A 143 14.29 5.91 -14.58
CA LYS A 143 14.67 7.12 -15.28
C LYS A 143 15.98 6.84 -16.05
N GLN A 144 15.93 7.04 -17.35
CA GLN A 144 17.11 6.91 -18.21
C GLN A 144 17.98 8.17 -18.18
N GLU A 145 19.25 8.06 -18.57
CA GLU A 145 20.21 9.17 -18.58
C GLU A 145 19.77 10.33 -19.49
N ASN A 146 19.02 10.04 -20.56
CA ASN A 146 18.45 11.02 -21.49
C ASN A 146 17.20 11.76 -20.91
N GLY A 147 16.82 11.48 -19.66
CA GLY A 147 15.65 12.07 -19.00
C GLY A 147 14.33 11.43 -19.38
N ILE A 148 14.34 10.37 -20.17
CA ILE A 148 13.15 9.59 -20.52
C ILE A 148 12.82 8.60 -19.40
N ASN A 149 11.55 8.45 -19.10
CA ASN A 149 11.05 7.47 -18.16
C ASN A 149 10.76 6.16 -18.90
N LEU A 150 11.11 5.05 -18.28
CA LEU A 150 10.83 3.71 -18.76
C LEU A 150 9.99 2.98 -17.72
N TYR A 151 8.79 2.57 -18.11
CA TYR A 151 7.88 1.79 -17.27
C TYR A 151 7.68 0.41 -17.90
N THR A 152 7.86 -0.62 -17.11
CA THR A 152 7.66 -2.00 -17.55
C THR A 152 6.68 -2.71 -16.61
N ILE A 153 5.76 -3.48 -17.20
CA ILE A 153 4.97 -4.48 -16.50
C ILE A 153 5.38 -5.81 -17.10
N ASP A 154 5.67 -6.75 -16.24
CA ASP A 154 6.04 -8.12 -16.62
C ASP A 154 5.26 -9.12 -15.76
N SER A 155 4.53 -9.99 -16.44
CA SER A 155 3.82 -11.13 -15.87
C SER A 155 3.62 -12.21 -16.94
N GLU A 156 3.20 -13.39 -16.55
CA GLU A 156 2.88 -14.45 -17.51
C GLU A 156 1.79 -14.04 -18.52
N MET A 157 0.82 -13.24 -18.08
CA MET A 157 -0.34 -12.88 -18.92
C MET A 157 -0.13 -11.59 -19.71
N LEU A 158 0.78 -10.71 -19.25
CA LEU A 158 0.98 -9.37 -19.82
C LEU A 158 2.42 -8.94 -19.66
N ALA A 159 3.08 -8.63 -20.78
CA ALA A 159 4.33 -7.90 -20.81
C ALA A 159 4.12 -6.61 -21.59
N ALA A 160 4.41 -5.47 -20.98
CA ALA A 160 4.26 -4.16 -21.60
C ALA A 160 5.40 -3.23 -21.20
N THR A 161 5.79 -2.37 -22.13
CA THR A 161 6.80 -1.34 -21.91
C THR A 161 6.27 -0.02 -22.44
N ILE A 162 6.39 1.03 -21.62
CA ILE A 162 6.06 2.41 -21.99
C ILE A 162 7.31 3.24 -21.80
N GLU A 163 7.69 3.98 -22.83
CA GLU A 163 8.84 4.87 -22.84
C GLU A 163 8.40 6.28 -23.21
N GLY A 164 8.81 7.28 -22.45
CA GLY A 164 8.43 8.67 -22.71
C GLY A 164 8.78 9.62 -21.58
N SER A 165 8.48 10.91 -21.77
CA SER A 165 8.70 11.96 -20.77
C SER A 165 7.58 12.08 -19.73
N ALA A 166 6.45 11.43 -19.94
CA ALA A 166 5.29 11.48 -19.03
C ALA A 166 5.60 10.80 -17.70
N SER A 167 5.09 11.35 -16.61
CA SER A 167 5.15 10.70 -15.30
C SER A 167 4.15 9.53 -15.22
N LEU A 168 4.34 8.62 -14.25
CA LEU A 168 3.38 7.54 -14.01
C LEU A 168 1.99 8.10 -13.67
N ALA A 169 1.92 9.19 -12.92
CA ALA A 169 0.66 9.86 -12.59
C ALA A 169 -0.06 10.40 -13.82
N ASP A 170 0.67 10.94 -14.79
CA ASP A 170 0.10 11.42 -16.05
C ASP A 170 -0.41 10.25 -16.90
N ILE A 171 0.35 9.15 -16.97
CA ILE A 171 -0.04 7.94 -17.70
C ILE A 171 -1.31 7.35 -17.12
N THR A 172 -1.40 7.17 -15.80
CA THR A 172 -2.57 6.59 -15.14
C THR A 172 -3.79 7.49 -15.30
N THR A 173 -3.64 8.82 -15.19
CA THR A 173 -4.73 9.78 -15.41
C THR A 173 -5.24 9.73 -16.83
N ASN A 174 -4.34 9.75 -17.81
CA ASN A 174 -4.71 9.68 -19.22
C ASN A 174 -5.37 8.35 -19.57
N PHE A 175 -4.84 7.24 -19.05
CA PHE A 175 -5.43 5.91 -19.28
C PHE A 175 -6.84 5.80 -18.69
N THR A 176 -7.03 6.27 -17.45
CA THR A 176 -8.35 6.28 -16.80
C THR A 176 -9.34 7.15 -17.57
N ASN A 177 -8.91 8.33 -18.06
CA ASN A 177 -9.73 9.21 -18.88
C ASN A 177 -10.11 8.57 -20.23
N GLN A 178 -9.21 7.81 -20.84
CA GLN A 178 -9.51 7.09 -22.08
C GLN A 178 -10.48 5.92 -21.83
N LEU A 179 -10.24 5.14 -20.78
CA LEU A 179 -11.15 4.05 -20.39
C LEU A 179 -12.57 4.56 -20.13
N SER A 180 -12.71 5.66 -19.40
CA SER A 180 -14.04 6.25 -19.10
C SER A 180 -14.78 6.72 -20.35
N ARG A 181 -14.05 7.13 -21.40
CA ARG A 181 -14.64 7.53 -22.68
C ARG A 181 -15.11 6.34 -23.52
N HIS A 182 -14.38 5.25 -23.48
CA HIS A 182 -14.63 4.08 -24.33
C HIS A 182 -15.40 2.96 -23.61
N LEU A 183 -15.36 2.91 -22.30
CA LEU A 183 -16.02 1.92 -21.46
C LEU A 183 -16.80 2.59 -20.32
N PRO A 184 -17.84 3.40 -20.63
CA PRO A 184 -18.57 4.16 -19.60
C PRO A 184 -19.29 3.27 -18.57
N ILE A 185 -19.46 1.99 -18.83
CA ILE A 185 -20.16 1.03 -17.96
C ILE A 185 -19.28 0.55 -16.80
N ILE A 186 -17.95 0.66 -16.90
CA ILE A 186 -17.03 0.12 -15.90
C ILE A 186 -16.67 1.16 -14.83
N ILE A 187 -16.84 2.45 -15.10
CA ILE A 187 -16.44 3.55 -14.21
C ILE A 187 -17.63 4.47 -13.95
N HIS A 188 -18.70 3.95 -13.38
CA HIS A 188 -19.71 4.80 -12.75
C HIS A 188 -19.39 4.93 -11.26
N LYS A 189 -19.10 6.21 -10.88
CA LYS A 189 -19.12 6.64 -9.49
C LYS A 189 -20.54 6.61 -8.93
#